data_00096aa7bd53743fe53c9ed44c639d9f
#
_entry.id   00096aa7bd53743fe53c9ed44c639d9f
#
_cell.length_a   1.000
_cell.length_b   1.000
_cell.length_c   1.000
_cell.angle_alpha   90.00
_cell.angle_beta   90.00
_cell.angle_gamma   90.00
#
_symmetry.space_group_name_H-M   'P 1'
#
loop_
_entity.id
_entity.type
_entity.pdbx_description
1 polymer ?
#
loop_
_entity_poly.entity_id
_entity_poly.type
_entity_poly.pdbx_seq_one_letter_code
_entity_poly.pdbx_strand_id
1 'polypeptide(L)'
;PRPLAVAAQMVQQHLLARGLLEHRGRKVDLTRITDIGLMTVEGEKDDISGVGQTQAAHGLCPNIPEDRRVLYVQPGVGHYGVFNGRRFRDEIYPRVRDFIAQNEALSGVSQRSATAA
;
A
#
# COMPACT_ATOMS: atom_id res chain seq x y z
N PRO A 1 -1.71 -8.35 -22.34
CA PRO A 1 -2.59 -9.24 -21.56
C PRO A 1 -3.86 -8.49 -21.16
N ARG A 2 -4.98 -9.18 -21.23
CA ARG A 2 -6.27 -8.62 -20.83
C ARG A 2 -6.27 -8.42 -19.30
N PRO A 3 -6.93 -7.37 -18.75
CA PRO A 3 -6.94 -7.10 -17.30
C PRO A 3 -7.36 -8.30 -16.45
N LEU A 4 -8.31 -9.10 -16.92
CA LEU A 4 -8.75 -10.33 -16.24
C LEU A 4 -7.66 -11.41 -16.17
N ALA A 5 -6.80 -11.51 -17.18
CA ALA A 5 -5.70 -12.46 -17.16
C ALA A 5 -4.64 -12.08 -16.13
N VAL A 6 -4.36 -10.79 -15.96
CA VAL A 6 -3.44 -10.30 -14.93
C VAL A 6 -4.02 -10.56 -13.53
N ALA A 7 -5.31 -10.28 -13.33
CA ALA A 7 -5.97 -10.55 -12.05
C ALA A 7 -5.92 -12.05 -11.70
N ALA A 8 -6.18 -12.94 -12.67
CA ALA A 8 -6.08 -14.38 -12.46
C ALA A 8 -4.65 -14.81 -12.08
N GLN A 9 -3.64 -14.26 -12.73
CA GLN A 9 -2.24 -14.53 -12.38
C GLN A 9 -1.88 -14.06 -10.95
N MET A 10 -2.40 -12.91 -10.54
CA MET A 10 -2.17 -12.40 -9.19
C MET A 10 -2.87 -13.25 -8.12
N VAL A 11 -4.14 -13.61 -8.34
CA VAL A 11 -4.96 -14.31 -7.35
C VAL A 11 -4.66 -15.81 -7.31
N GLN A 12 -4.56 -16.46 -8.45
CA GLN A 12 -4.41 -17.93 -8.50
C GLN A 12 -2.96 -18.40 -8.40
N GLN A 13 -2.02 -17.67 -8.97
CA GLN A 13 -0.63 -18.08 -9.03
C GLN A 13 0.28 -17.32 -8.07
N HIS A 14 -0.24 -16.28 -7.43
CA HIS A 14 0.51 -15.42 -6.49
C HIS A 14 1.82 -14.87 -7.09
N LEU A 15 1.83 -14.58 -8.38
CA LEU A 15 3.06 -14.22 -9.10
C LEU A 15 3.69 -12.93 -8.56
N LEU A 16 2.88 -11.94 -8.16
CA LEU A 16 3.38 -10.70 -7.59
C LEU A 16 4.13 -10.96 -6.27
N ALA A 17 3.52 -11.72 -5.36
CA ALA A 17 4.12 -12.07 -4.08
C ALA A 17 5.38 -12.92 -4.22
N ARG A 18 5.46 -13.73 -5.27
CA ARG A 18 6.62 -14.58 -5.59
C ARG A 18 7.72 -13.85 -6.38
N GLY A 19 7.48 -12.59 -6.76
CA GLY A 19 8.40 -11.84 -7.60
C GLY A 19 8.51 -12.36 -9.05
N LEU A 20 7.48 -13.05 -9.53
CA LEU A 20 7.47 -13.69 -10.86
C LEU A 20 6.48 -13.05 -11.83
N LEU A 21 5.77 -11.98 -11.41
CA LEU A 21 4.83 -11.29 -12.28
C LEU A 21 5.56 -10.56 -13.40
N GLU A 22 5.09 -10.76 -14.64
CA GLU A 22 5.57 -10.03 -15.79
C GLU A 22 4.44 -9.20 -16.41
N HIS A 23 4.78 -8.04 -16.94
CA HIS A 23 3.88 -7.20 -17.71
C HIS A 23 4.59 -6.74 -18.98
N ARG A 24 3.96 -7.02 -20.12
CA ARG A 24 4.52 -6.70 -21.46
C ARG A 24 5.96 -7.20 -21.64
N GLY A 25 6.23 -8.44 -21.22
CA GLY A 25 7.54 -9.07 -21.32
C GLY A 25 8.60 -8.57 -20.32
N ARG A 26 8.22 -7.69 -19.39
CA ARG A 26 9.10 -7.19 -18.34
C ARG A 26 8.68 -7.70 -16.98
N LYS A 27 9.65 -8.13 -16.19
CA LYS A 27 9.42 -8.51 -14.79
C LYS A 27 9.04 -7.27 -13.97
N VAL A 28 7.96 -7.41 -13.20
CA VAL A 28 7.57 -6.39 -12.21
C VAL A 28 8.50 -6.50 -11.02
N ASP A 29 9.27 -5.45 -10.77
CA ASP A 29 10.25 -5.40 -9.68
C ASP A 29 9.85 -4.34 -8.65
N LEU A 30 9.25 -4.78 -7.54
CA LEU A 30 8.78 -3.92 -6.46
C LEU A 30 9.93 -3.35 -5.61
N THR A 31 11.12 -3.91 -5.71
CA THR A 31 12.30 -3.38 -5.00
C THR A 31 12.75 -2.02 -5.53
N ARG A 32 12.30 -1.64 -6.72
CA ARG A 32 12.58 -0.35 -7.34
C ARG A 32 11.72 0.81 -6.81
N ILE A 33 10.71 0.49 -6.00
CA ILE A 33 9.88 1.52 -5.36
C ILE A 33 10.64 2.05 -4.14
N THR A 34 11.08 3.32 -4.22
CA THR A 34 11.96 3.92 -3.22
C THR A 34 11.53 5.30 -2.74
N ASP A 35 10.74 6.02 -3.53
CA ASP A 35 10.48 7.45 -3.36
C ASP A 35 9.00 7.80 -3.15
N ILE A 36 8.17 6.80 -2.87
CA ILE A 36 6.76 6.98 -2.54
C ILE A 36 6.45 6.51 -1.13
N GLY A 37 5.34 6.99 -0.57
CA GLY A 37 4.81 6.48 0.69
C GLY A 37 3.91 5.27 0.47
N LEU A 38 3.90 4.34 1.43
CA LEU A 38 3.02 3.18 1.44
C LEU A 38 2.25 3.13 2.75
N MET A 39 0.94 3.26 2.67
CA MET A 39 0.03 3.04 3.78
C MET A 39 -0.91 1.88 3.48
N THR A 40 -1.00 0.94 4.41
CA THR A 40 -1.99 -0.12 4.36
C THR A 40 -2.98 0.02 5.51
N VAL A 41 -4.26 -0.20 5.21
CA VAL A 41 -5.35 -0.15 6.18
C VAL A 41 -6.13 -1.44 6.12
N GLU A 42 -6.28 -2.10 7.26
CA GLU A 42 -7.04 -3.34 7.40
C GLU A 42 -8.08 -3.21 8.50
N GLY A 43 -9.15 -3.97 8.41
CA GLY A 43 -10.14 -4.10 9.48
C GLY A 43 -9.84 -5.31 10.36
N GLU A 44 -9.85 -5.13 11.67
CA GLU A 44 -9.59 -6.21 12.63
C GLU A 44 -10.51 -7.41 12.44
N LYS A 45 -11.76 -7.15 12.04
CA LYS A 45 -12.80 -8.17 11.85
C LYS A 45 -13.12 -8.42 10.37
N ASP A 46 -12.20 -8.06 9.50
CA ASP A 46 -12.38 -8.27 8.06
C ASP A 46 -12.24 -9.76 7.74
N ASP A 47 -13.32 -10.36 7.25
CA ASP A 47 -13.41 -11.78 6.87
C ASP A 47 -13.24 -12.00 5.35
N ILE A 48 -13.13 -10.94 4.59
CA ILE A 48 -12.88 -10.98 3.13
C ILE A 48 -11.39 -10.81 2.84
N SER A 49 -10.81 -9.75 3.40
CA SER A 49 -9.37 -9.50 3.35
C SER A 49 -8.82 -9.53 4.78
N GLY A 50 -8.44 -10.71 5.24
CA GLY A 50 -7.99 -10.92 6.61
C GLY A 50 -6.76 -10.10 6.97
N VAL A 51 -6.58 -9.87 8.27
CA VAL A 51 -5.43 -9.13 8.80
C VAL A 51 -4.12 -9.79 8.33
N GLY A 52 -3.21 -8.98 7.82
CA GLY A 52 -1.93 -9.42 7.27
C GLY A 52 -1.88 -9.44 5.73
N GLN A 53 -3.02 -9.53 5.05
CA GLN A 53 -3.03 -9.65 3.59
C GLN A 53 -2.53 -8.39 2.89
N THR A 54 -3.02 -7.22 3.26
CA THR A 54 -2.53 -5.97 2.68
C THR A 54 -1.18 -5.55 3.28
N GLN A 55 -0.94 -5.86 4.54
CA GLN A 55 0.36 -5.64 5.20
C GLN A 55 1.52 -6.32 4.47
N ALA A 56 1.26 -7.44 3.81
CA ALA A 56 2.26 -8.16 3.03
C ALA A 56 2.91 -7.27 1.94
N ALA A 57 2.21 -6.24 1.47
CA ALA A 57 2.75 -5.28 0.51
C ALA A 57 4.01 -4.58 1.02
N HIS A 58 4.12 -4.34 2.31
CA HIS A 58 5.31 -3.71 2.91
C HIS A 58 6.57 -4.59 2.74
N GLY A 59 6.43 -5.89 2.91
CA GLY A 59 7.52 -6.84 2.67
C GLY A 59 7.91 -6.96 1.20
N LEU A 60 6.96 -6.73 0.30
CA LEU A 60 7.22 -6.77 -1.15
C LEU A 60 7.93 -5.50 -1.66
N CYS A 61 7.85 -4.40 -0.91
CA CYS A 61 8.47 -3.11 -1.24
C CYS A 61 9.53 -2.75 -0.18
N PRO A 62 10.65 -3.49 -0.08
CA PRO A 62 11.60 -3.37 1.03
C PRO A 62 12.38 -2.06 1.01
N ASN A 63 12.44 -1.37 -0.12
CA ASN A 63 13.27 -0.17 -0.30
C ASN A 63 12.50 1.15 -0.09
N ILE A 64 11.23 1.08 0.31
CA ILE A 64 10.52 2.27 0.79
C ILE A 64 11.05 2.62 2.18
N PRO A 65 11.45 3.88 2.44
CA PRO A 65 11.96 4.29 3.77
C PRO A 65 10.94 4.09 4.89
N GLU A 66 11.42 3.79 6.08
CA GLU A 66 10.57 3.54 7.26
C GLU A 66 9.68 4.73 7.63
N ASP A 67 10.16 5.95 7.45
CA ASP A 67 9.39 7.17 7.71
C ASP A 67 8.29 7.44 6.69
N ARG A 68 8.22 6.64 5.63
CA ARG A 68 7.18 6.67 4.58
C ARG A 68 6.28 5.44 4.58
N ARG A 69 6.25 4.68 5.68
CA ARG A 69 5.44 3.47 5.82
C ARG A 69 4.45 3.60 6.96
N VAL A 70 3.22 3.20 6.74
CA VAL A 70 2.20 3.07 7.80
C VAL A 70 1.44 1.77 7.61
N LEU A 71 1.42 0.96 8.66
CA LEU A 71 0.53 -0.19 8.78
C LEU A 71 -0.53 0.14 9.82
N TYR A 72 -1.78 0.11 9.43
CA TYR A 72 -2.87 0.42 10.35
C TYR A 72 -3.95 -0.65 10.30
N VAL A 73 -4.28 -1.18 11.46
CA VAL A 73 -5.41 -2.09 11.64
C VAL A 73 -6.47 -1.39 12.45
N GLN A 74 -7.64 -1.13 11.84
CA GLN A 74 -8.74 -0.47 12.51
C GLN A 74 -9.47 -1.46 13.42
N PRO A 75 -9.52 -1.20 14.75
CA PRO A 75 -10.24 -2.06 15.67
C PRO A 75 -11.74 -2.07 15.40
N GLY A 76 -12.37 -3.23 15.57
CA GLY A 76 -13.81 -3.38 15.64
C GLY A 76 -14.56 -3.22 14.32
N VAL A 77 -13.89 -3.17 13.16
CA VAL A 77 -14.55 -3.06 11.86
C VAL A 77 -14.27 -4.27 10.97
N GLY A 78 -15.27 -4.61 10.15
CA GLY A 78 -15.13 -5.57 9.06
C GLY A 78 -14.74 -4.88 7.76
N HIS A 79 -14.89 -5.61 6.65
CA HIS A 79 -14.47 -5.15 5.32
C HIS A 79 -15.03 -3.78 4.91
N TYR A 80 -16.33 -3.60 5.05
CA TYR A 80 -16.97 -2.34 4.66
C TYR A 80 -16.64 -1.17 5.58
N GLY A 81 -16.37 -1.44 6.84
CA GLY A 81 -15.99 -0.41 7.82
C GLY A 81 -14.62 0.25 7.55
N VAL A 82 -13.80 -0.36 6.70
CA VAL A 82 -12.53 0.22 6.25
C VAL A 82 -12.75 1.35 5.24
N PHE A 83 -13.89 1.39 4.57
CA PHE A 83 -14.17 2.33 3.48
C PHE A 83 -15.25 3.36 3.80
N ASN A 84 -16.13 3.08 4.75
CA ASN A 84 -17.23 3.98 5.07
C ASN A 84 -17.70 3.85 6.53
N GLY A 85 -18.63 4.70 6.90
CA GLY A 85 -19.23 4.72 8.23
C GLY A 85 -18.49 5.62 9.21
N ARG A 86 -18.95 5.58 10.47
CA ARG A 86 -18.43 6.47 11.51
C ARG A 86 -16.95 6.24 11.80
N ARG A 87 -16.52 4.97 11.92
CA ARG A 87 -15.13 4.63 12.18
C ARG A 87 -14.19 5.06 11.07
N PHE A 88 -14.61 4.92 9.82
CA PHE A 88 -13.84 5.46 8.70
C PHE A 88 -13.68 6.97 8.84
N ARG A 89 -14.78 7.70 9.03
CA ARG A 89 -14.77 9.16 9.09
C ARG A 89 -13.96 9.72 10.26
N ASP A 90 -14.11 9.09 11.44
CA ASP A 90 -13.57 9.65 12.68
C ASP A 90 -12.16 9.12 13.00
N GLU A 91 -11.78 7.95 12.51
CA GLU A 91 -10.54 7.27 12.90
C GLU A 91 -9.62 6.95 11.71
N ILE A 92 -10.15 6.46 10.59
CA ILE A 92 -9.32 6.07 9.43
C ILE A 92 -8.98 7.28 8.55
N TYR A 93 -9.99 8.03 8.14
CA TYR A 93 -9.79 9.18 7.24
C TYR A 93 -8.77 10.20 7.76
N PRO A 94 -8.79 10.62 9.04
CA PRO A 94 -7.76 11.52 9.56
C PRO A 94 -6.33 10.96 9.41
N ARG A 95 -6.14 9.68 9.61
CA ARG A 95 -4.84 9.02 9.45
C ARG A 95 -4.37 9.03 8.00
N VAL A 96 -5.27 8.75 7.06
CA VAL A 96 -4.96 8.80 5.62
C VAL A 96 -4.60 10.22 5.20
N ARG A 97 -5.39 11.21 5.63
CA ARG A 97 -5.13 12.63 5.38
C ARG A 97 -3.76 13.07 5.89
N ASP A 98 -3.43 12.72 7.13
CA ASP A 98 -2.18 13.09 7.75
C ASP A 98 -0.98 12.40 7.09
N PHE A 99 -1.15 11.14 6.69
CA PHE A 99 -0.16 10.41 5.93
C PHE A 99 0.13 11.07 4.56
N ILE A 100 -0.89 11.48 3.84
CA ILE A 100 -0.74 12.20 2.57
C ILE A 100 0.04 13.50 2.79
N ALA A 101 -0.36 14.32 3.76
CA ALA A 101 0.29 15.59 4.05
C ALA A 101 1.77 15.39 4.45
N GLN A 102 2.07 14.40 5.27
CA GLN A 102 3.44 14.09 5.67
C GLN A 102 4.31 13.67 4.48
N ASN A 103 3.78 12.84 3.59
CA ASN A 103 4.53 12.38 2.42
C ASN A 103 4.72 13.49 1.38
N GLU A 104 3.78 14.40 1.22
CA GLU A 104 3.96 15.61 0.40
C GLU A 104 5.11 16.48 0.94
N ALA A 105 5.17 16.70 2.25
CA ALA A 105 6.24 17.44 2.89
C ALA A 105 7.61 16.79 2.68
N LEU A 106 7.72 15.47 2.85
CA LEU A 106 8.95 14.72 2.61
C LEU A 106 9.39 14.77 1.14
N SER A 107 8.46 14.66 0.22
CA SER A 107 8.73 14.76 -1.23
C SER A 107 9.19 16.18 -1.61
N GLY A 108 8.60 17.21 -1.05
CA GLY A 108 8.99 18.61 -1.25
C GLY A 108 10.42 18.90 -0.76
N VAL A 109 10.81 18.34 0.37
CA VAL A 109 12.18 18.44 0.90
C VAL A 109 13.18 17.73 -0.02
N SER A 110 12.86 16.52 -0.48
CA SER A 110 13.70 15.75 -1.40
C SER A 110 13.92 16.49 -2.73
N GLN A 111 12.88 17.08 -3.29
CA GLN A 111 12.98 17.87 -4.54
C GLN A 111 13.83 19.12 -4.36
N ARG A 112 13.72 19.82 -3.24
CA ARG A 112 14.54 21.01 -2.94
C ARG A 112 16.02 20.67 -2.79
N SER A 113 16.34 19.53 -2.17
CA SER A 113 17.73 19.06 -2.05
C SER A 113 18.32 18.68 -3.39
N ALA A 114 17.55 18.07 -4.29
CA ALA A 114 17.98 17.72 -5.63
C ALA A 114 18.23 18.96 -6.54
N THR A 115 17.46 20.04 -6.34
CA THR A 115 17.63 21.30 -7.09
C THR A 115 18.75 22.19 -6.54
N ALA A 116 19.17 22.00 -5.29
CA ALA A 116 20.26 22.76 -4.66
C ALA A 116 21.66 22.14 -4.94
N ALA A 117 21.70 20.95 -5.49
CA ALA A 117 22.93 20.26 -5.90
C ALA A 117 23.20 20.52 -7.39
#